data_2471ab4ad3861e04edccf8e09f275f1f
#
_entry.id   2471ab4ad3861e04edccf8e09f275f1f
#
_cell.length_a   1.000
_cell.length_b   1.000
_cell.length_c   1.000
_cell.angle_alpha   90.00
_cell.angle_beta   90.00
_cell.angle_gamma   90.00
#
_symmetry.space_group_name_H-M   'P 1'
#
loop_
_entity.id
_entity.type
_entity.pdbx_description
1 polymer ?
#
loop_
_entity_poly.entity_id
_entity_poly.type
_entity_poly.pdbx_seq_one_letter_code
_entity_poly.pdbx_strand_id
1 'polypeptide(L)'
;MSTPNGPGRLSRVLLLGGTSEIGLAILSALDLGPDTEVILAGRDLQRLEAAGKSLGRPVEVARFDAIETDSHQAFVDRLCAGGVPDLVIAASGVLVPQEQAERDLRQAATMIETNFTGHVTALLGFGEAMRKRGSGTIVVLSSVAAVRPRKFNSVYGATKAALDAFARGYADSLHGTGVRVLLVRPGFVIGKMTEGMAPAPLATTPTAVGAAVAKALRGSKSVVWVPAPLVGLATVMKLIPRPVWRTMKS
;
A
#
# COMPACT_ATOMS: atom_id res chain seq x y z
N MET A 1 0.60 -7.75 31.79
CA MET A 1 1.01 -6.97 30.61
C MET A 1 1.66 -7.94 29.65
N SER A 2 0.91 -8.48 28.68
CA SER A 2 1.43 -9.44 27.70
C SER A 2 2.25 -8.65 26.68
N THR A 3 3.50 -9.03 26.47
CA THR A 3 4.34 -8.55 25.39
C THR A 3 3.61 -8.76 24.06
N PRO A 4 3.60 -7.76 23.13
CA PRO A 4 3.04 -7.97 21.82
C PRO A 4 3.90 -9.04 21.12
N ASN A 5 3.29 -10.19 20.86
CA ASN A 5 3.90 -11.24 20.04
C ASN A 5 4.41 -10.61 18.74
N GLY A 6 5.69 -10.77 18.47
CA GLY A 6 6.20 -10.61 17.11
C GLY A 6 5.38 -11.50 16.17
N PRO A 7 5.31 -11.21 14.85
CA PRO A 7 4.45 -11.94 13.96
C PRO A 7 4.80 -13.42 14.05
N GLY A 8 3.86 -14.22 14.56
CA GLY A 8 3.87 -15.66 14.40
C GLY A 8 4.08 -15.99 12.93
N ARG A 9 4.48 -17.21 12.62
CA ARG A 9 4.62 -17.68 11.22
C ARG A 9 3.35 -17.29 10.45
N LEU A 10 3.49 -16.47 9.38
CA LEU A 10 2.37 -16.06 8.54
C LEU A 10 1.84 -17.29 7.80
N SER A 11 0.57 -17.61 7.99
CA SER A 11 -0.09 -18.73 7.32
C SER A 11 -0.75 -18.30 6.01
N ARG A 12 -1.29 -17.08 5.96
CA ARG A 12 -2.03 -16.56 4.81
C ARG A 12 -1.73 -15.08 4.57
N VAL A 13 -1.28 -14.74 3.36
CA VAL A 13 -0.89 -13.37 2.97
C VAL A 13 -1.63 -12.96 1.71
N LEU A 14 -2.31 -11.80 1.75
CA LEU A 14 -3.02 -11.22 0.62
C LEU A 14 -2.30 -9.97 0.12
N LEU A 15 -2.04 -9.90 -1.18
CA LEU A 15 -1.56 -8.71 -1.88
C LEU A 15 -2.65 -8.14 -2.79
N LEU A 16 -3.29 -7.04 -2.38
CA LEU A 16 -4.17 -6.23 -3.22
C LEU A 16 -3.31 -5.39 -4.16
N GLY A 17 -3.50 -5.56 -5.47
CA GLY A 17 -2.57 -5.07 -6.48
C GLY A 17 -1.41 -6.05 -6.72
N GLY A 18 -1.74 -7.32 -6.98
CA GLY A 18 -0.81 -8.44 -7.06
C GLY A 18 0.28 -8.34 -8.15
N THR A 19 0.21 -7.32 -9.03
CA THR A 19 1.26 -7.00 -10.00
C THR A 19 2.13 -5.81 -9.57
N SER A 20 1.93 -5.26 -8.38
CA SER A 20 2.72 -4.14 -7.85
C SER A 20 4.16 -4.56 -7.58
N GLU A 21 5.13 -3.88 -8.21
CA GLU A 21 6.56 -4.17 -7.99
C GLU A 21 6.95 -4.02 -6.52
N ILE A 22 6.40 -3.01 -5.82
CA ILE A 22 6.63 -2.83 -4.38
C ILE A 22 5.98 -3.95 -3.59
N GLY A 23 4.73 -4.32 -3.94
CA GLY A 23 4.01 -5.40 -3.28
C GLY A 23 4.74 -6.74 -3.41
N LEU A 24 5.19 -7.07 -4.62
CA LEU A 24 5.97 -8.28 -4.90
C LEU A 24 7.33 -8.26 -4.17
N ALA A 25 8.02 -7.11 -4.13
CA ALA A 25 9.26 -6.96 -3.40
C ALA A 25 9.07 -7.11 -1.88
N ILE A 26 7.91 -6.71 -1.33
CA ILE A 26 7.56 -6.98 0.07
C ILE A 26 7.42 -8.48 0.27
N LEU A 27 6.64 -9.19 -0.56
CA LEU A 27 6.47 -10.64 -0.46
C LEU A 27 7.80 -11.37 -0.55
N SER A 28 8.69 -10.99 -1.48
CA SER A 28 10.02 -11.58 -1.64
C SER A 28 10.96 -11.32 -0.44
N ALA A 29 10.75 -10.22 0.30
CA ALA A 29 11.57 -9.87 1.47
C ALA A 29 11.03 -10.47 2.78
N LEU A 30 9.82 -11.02 2.77
CA LEU A 30 9.25 -11.72 3.91
C LEU A 30 9.80 -13.15 3.99
N ASP A 31 10.09 -13.60 5.20
CA ASP A 31 10.43 -14.99 5.49
C ASP A 31 9.14 -15.83 5.54
N LEU A 32 8.61 -16.11 4.35
CA LEU A 32 7.39 -16.90 4.19
C LEU A 32 7.75 -18.40 4.15
N GLY A 33 7.21 -19.14 5.10
CA GLY A 33 7.38 -20.61 5.14
C GLY A 33 6.81 -21.29 3.88
N PRO A 34 7.20 -22.54 3.61
CA PRO A 34 6.72 -23.28 2.42
C PRO A 34 5.19 -23.43 2.40
N ASP A 35 4.57 -23.54 3.57
CA ASP A 35 3.12 -23.71 3.72
C ASP A 35 2.35 -22.38 3.78
N THR A 36 3.03 -21.23 3.66
CA THR A 36 2.33 -19.93 3.64
C THR A 36 1.57 -19.80 2.34
N GLU A 37 0.26 -19.67 2.43
CA GLU A 37 -0.61 -19.35 1.30
C GLU A 37 -0.43 -17.89 0.91
N VAL A 38 -0.10 -17.64 -0.37
CA VAL A 38 0.05 -16.29 -0.92
C VAL A 38 -1.02 -16.06 -1.97
N ILE A 39 -1.85 -15.03 -1.77
CA ILE A 39 -2.92 -14.67 -2.67
C ILE A 39 -2.56 -13.35 -3.35
N LEU A 40 -2.50 -13.37 -4.68
CA LEU A 40 -2.33 -12.18 -5.51
C LEU A 40 -3.68 -11.74 -6.07
N ALA A 41 -4.15 -10.56 -5.67
CA ALA A 41 -5.44 -10.06 -6.11
C ALA A 41 -5.29 -8.85 -7.06
N GLY A 42 -6.05 -8.85 -8.16
CA GLY A 42 -6.02 -7.80 -9.17
C GLY A 42 -6.96 -8.08 -10.34
N ARG A 43 -6.94 -7.20 -11.35
CA ARG A 43 -7.90 -7.25 -12.48
C ARG A 43 -7.58 -8.30 -13.53
N ASP A 44 -6.30 -8.51 -13.79
CA ASP A 44 -5.79 -9.34 -14.87
C ASP A 44 -5.15 -10.62 -14.30
N LEU A 45 -5.89 -11.73 -14.37
CA LEU A 45 -5.47 -13.00 -13.79
C LEU A 45 -4.20 -13.54 -14.46
N GLN A 46 -4.02 -13.37 -15.78
CA GLN A 46 -2.84 -13.84 -16.49
C GLN A 46 -1.56 -13.11 -16.01
N ARG A 47 -1.67 -11.79 -15.80
CA ARG A 47 -0.57 -11.01 -15.24
C ARG A 47 -0.29 -11.37 -13.78
N LEU A 48 -1.30 -11.73 -13.00
CA LEU A 48 -1.12 -12.23 -11.63
C LEU A 48 -0.40 -13.57 -11.60
N GLU A 49 -0.77 -14.51 -12.48
CA GLU A 49 -0.08 -15.79 -12.62
C GLU A 49 1.39 -15.61 -13.02
N ALA A 50 1.66 -14.70 -13.97
CA ALA A 50 3.02 -14.37 -14.36
C ALA A 50 3.83 -13.75 -13.21
N ALA A 51 3.20 -12.88 -12.40
CA ALA A 51 3.81 -12.30 -11.21
C ALA A 51 4.09 -13.38 -10.15
N GLY A 52 3.16 -14.33 -9.96
CA GLY A 52 3.35 -15.47 -9.06
C GLY A 52 4.53 -16.34 -9.45
N LYS A 53 4.69 -16.63 -10.75
CA LYS A 53 5.87 -17.37 -11.26
C LYS A 53 7.18 -16.68 -10.91
N SER A 54 7.21 -15.34 -10.96
CA SER A 54 8.42 -14.56 -10.61
C SER A 54 8.78 -14.60 -9.11
N LEU A 55 7.82 -14.94 -8.25
CA LEU A 55 8.07 -15.12 -6.81
C LEU A 55 8.72 -16.48 -6.48
N GLY A 56 8.78 -17.41 -7.43
CA GLY A 56 9.38 -18.74 -7.24
C GLY A 56 8.61 -19.63 -6.25
N ARG A 57 7.32 -19.37 -6.06
CA ARG A 57 6.45 -20.15 -5.16
C ARG A 57 5.02 -20.27 -5.72
N PRO A 58 4.25 -21.26 -5.31
CA PRO A 58 2.83 -21.33 -5.61
C PRO A 58 2.07 -20.11 -5.06
N VAL A 59 1.15 -19.58 -5.84
CA VAL A 59 0.24 -18.50 -5.45
C VAL A 59 -1.18 -18.81 -5.88
N GLU A 60 -2.14 -18.39 -5.09
CA GLU A 60 -3.52 -18.25 -5.51
C GLU A 60 -3.71 -16.92 -6.23
N VAL A 61 -4.49 -16.87 -7.29
CA VAL A 61 -4.86 -15.62 -7.96
C VAL A 61 -6.36 -15.35 -7.78
N ALA A 62 -6.70 -14.12 -7.47
CA ALA A 62 -8.08 -13.70 -7.24
C ALA A 62 -8.41 -12.43 -8.01
N ARG A 63 -9.58 -12.42 -8.69
CA ARG A 63 -10.05 -11.19 -9.34
C ARG A 63 -10.45 -10.17 -8.29
N PHE A 64 -9.85 -8.98 -8.37
CA PHE A 64 -10.17 -7.82 -7.56
C PHE A 64 -9.99 -6.56 -8.39
N ASP A 65 -11.02 -5.71 -8.45
CA ASP A 65 -10.93 -4.39 -9.06
C ASP A 65 -11.23 -3.31 -8.02
N ALA A 66 -10.27 -2.43 -7.79
CA ALA A 66 -10.38 -1.38 -6.78
C ALA A 66 -11.50 -0.37 -7.05
N ILE A 67 -12.01 -0.28 -8.29
CA ILE A 67 -13.11 0.63 -8.64
C ILE A 67 -14.49 -0.06 -8.58
N GLU A 68 -14.55 -1.38 -8.58
CA GLU A 68 -15.81 -2.15 -8.47
C GLU A 68 -16.21 -2.31 -6.98
N THR A 69 -16.43 -1.20 -6.28
CA THR A 69 -16.63 -1.19 -4.82
C THR A 69 -17.80 -2.05 -4.34
N ASP A 70 -18.85 -2.18 -5.13
CA ASP A 70 -20.01 -3.03 -4.83
C ASP A 70 -19.64 -4.52 -4.73
N SER A 71 -18.55 -4.94 -5.37
CA SER A 71 -18.04 -6.32 -5.34
C SER A 71 -17.16 -6.60 -4.11
N HIS A 72 -16.71 -5.56 -3.39
CA HIS A 72 -15.67 -5.72 -2.37
C HIS A 72 -16.13 -6.54 -1.17
N GLN A 73 -17.39 -6.39 -0.72
CA GLN A 73 -17.89 -7.20 0.40
C GLN A 73 -17.89 -8.68 0.04
N ALA A 74 -18.42 -9.04 -1.13
CA ALA A 74 -18.43 -10.44 -1.58
C ALA A 74 -17.02 -11.01 -1.79
N PHE A 75 -16.06 -10.16 -2.24
CA PHE A 75 -14.67 -10.54 -2.35
C PHE A 75 -14.04 -10.83 -0.98
N VAL A 76 -14.25 -9.96 0.00
CA VAL A 76 -13.77 -10.15 1.38
C VAL A 76 -14.35 -11.42 1.99
N ASP A 77 -15.66 -11.63 1.88
CA ASP A 77 -16.36 -12.78 2.45
C ASP A 77 -15.83 -14.09 1.85
N ARG A 78 -15.67 -14.14 0.54
CA ARG A 78 -15.13 -15.32 -0.17
C ARG A 78 -13.70 -15.63 0.27
N LEU A 79 -12.82 -14.63 0.37
CA LEU A 79 -11.45 -14.88 0.80
C LEU A 79 -11.37 -15.27 2.28
N CYS A 80 -12.18 -14.65 3.13
CA CYS A 80 -12.20 -14.97 4.57
C CYS A 80 -12.84 -16.32 4.86
N ALA A 81 -13.69 -16.87 3.99
CA ALA A 81 -14.24 -18.22 4.12
C ALA A 81 -13.14 -19.30 4.11
N GLY A 82 -12.07 -19.10 3.34
CA GLY A 82 -10.88 -19.97 3.36
C GLY A 82 -9.91 -19.70 4.51
N GLY A 83 -10.21 -18.74 5.37
CA GLY A 83 -9.39 -18.28 6.49
C GLY A 83 -9.04 -16.79 6.36
N VAL A 84 -9.14 -16.04 7.44
CA VAL A 84 -8.82 -14.61 7.45
C VAL A 84 -7.31 -14.44 7.22
N PRO A 85 -6.84 -13.61 6.27
CA PRO A 85 -5.42 -13.37 6.06
C PRO A 85 -4.72 -12.84 7.33
N ASP A 86 -3.49 -13.29 7.58
CA ASP A 86 -2.67 -12.75 8.67
C ASP A 86 -2.06 -11.40 8.29
N LEU A 87 -1.80 -11.23 6.99
CA LEU A 87 -1.23 -10.02 6.42
C LEU A 87 -1.99 -9.63 5.15
N VAL A 88 -2.49 -8.40 5.11
CA VAL A 88 -3.03 -7.77 3.90
C VAL A 88 -2.13 -6.63 3.49
N ILE A 89 -1.61 -6.68 2.26
CA ILE A 89 -0.76 -5.64 1.67
C ILE A 89 -1.59 -4.87 0.64
N ALA A 90 -1.91 -3.61 0.92
CA ALA A 90 -2.66 -2.73 0.03
C ALA A 90 -1.70 -1.96 -0.88
N ALA A 91 -1.47 -2.50 -2.08
CA ALA A 91 -0.49 -2.02 -3.06
C ALA A 91 -1.08 -1.66 -4.42
N SER A 92 -2.41 -1.66 -4.55
CA SER A 92 -3.09 -1.16 -5.75
C SER A 92 -2.77 0.32 -5.94
N GLY A 93 -2.63 0.75 -7.19
CA GLY A 93 -2.41 2.17 -7.45
C GLY A 93 -2.12 2.45 -8.91
N VAL A 94 -2.49 3.66 -9.30
CA VAL A 94 -2.20 4.22 -10.63
C VAL A 94 -1.63 5.63 -10.44
N LEU A 95 -0.75 6.00 -11.36
CA LEU A 95 -0.19 7.35 -11.46
C LEU A 95 -0.47 7.87 -12.87
N VAL A 96 -1.34 8.85 -12.95
CA VAL A 96 -1.62 9.57 -14.19
C VAL A 96 -0.88 10.91 -14.14
N PRO A 97 -0.15 11.31 -15.18
CA PRO A 97 0.47 12.64 -15.24
C PRO A 97 -0.57 13.73 -14.96
N GLN A 98 -0.20 14.77 -14.21
CA GLN A 98 -1.13 15.81 -13.78
C GLN A 98 -1.83 16.49 -14.95
N GLU A 99 -1.09 16.84 -16.01
CA GLU A 99 -1.65 17.46 -17.21
C GLU A 99 -2.69 16.58 -17.91
N GLN A 100 -2.50 15.26 -17.88
CA GLN A 100 -3.45 14.31 -18.43
C GLN A 100 -4.69 14.20 -17.55
N ALA A 101 -4.52 14.15 -16.23
CA ALA A 101 -5.63 14.14 -15.29
C ALA A 101 -6.49 15.42 -15.36
N GLU A 102 -5.88 16.57 -15.68
CA GLU A 102 -6.59 17.84 -15.87
C GLU A 102 -7.39 17.90 -17.19
N ARG A 103 -6.94 17.19 -18.22
CA ARG A 103 -7.61 17.12 -19.53
C ARG A 103 -8.66 16.02 -19.60
N ASP A 104 -8.48 14.94 -18.84
CA ASP A 104 -9.37 13.78 -18.82
C ASP A 104 -9.85 13.53 -17.37
N LEU A 105 -11.03 14.09 -17.07
CA LEU A 105 -11.65 14.01 -15.75
C LEU A 105 -11.96 12.55 -15.34
N ARG A 106 -12.18 11.66 -16.31
CA ARG A 106 -12.40 10.23 -16.05
C ARG A 106 -11.14 9.58 -15.50
N GLN A 107 -9.97 9.91 -16.04
CA GLN A 107 -8.71 9.40 -15.52
C GLN A 107 -8.40 9.94 -14.12
N ALA A 108 -8.75 11.22 -13.86
CA ALA A 108 -8.65 11.77 -12.51
C ALA A 108 -9.56 11.00 -11.53
N ALA A 109 -10.82 10.75 -11.88
CA ALA A 109 -11.75 9.97 -11.08
C ALA A 109 -11.25 8.54 -10.82
N THR A 110 -10.83 7.83 -11.88
CA THR A 110 -10.26 6.48 -11.76
C THR A 110 -9.05 6.43 -10.84
N MET A 111 -8.19 7.48 -10.86
CA MET A 111 -7.06 7.56 -9.95
C MET A 111 -7.51 7.73 -8.49
N ILE A 112 -8.55 8.53 -8.23
CA ILE A 112 -9.13 8.72 -6.89
C ILE A 112 -9.73 7.40 -6.40
N GLU A 113 -10.55 6.77 -7.22
CA GLU A 113 -11.22 5.51 -6.91
C GLU A 113 -10.20 4.39 -6.62
N THR A 114 -9.22 4.21 -7.52
CA THR A 114 -8.20 3.15 -7.35
C THR A 114 -7.30 3.41 -6.15
N ASN A 115 -6.79 4.65 -6.00
CA ASN A 115 -5.75 4.93 -5.00
C ASN A 115 -6.30 5.19 -3.60
N PHE A 116 -7.60 5.48 -3.47
CA PHE A 116 -8.21 5.80 -2.18
C PHE A 116 -9.48 4.96 -1.92
N THR A 117 -10.56 5.15 -2.67
CA THR A 117 -11.86 4.53 -2.36
C THR A 117 -11.76 3.01 -2.28
N GLY A 118 -11.15 2.38 -3.30
CA GLY A 118 -10.99 0.93 -3.35
C GLY A 118 -10.12 0.36 -2.22
N HIS A 119 -9.13 1.13 -1.75
CA HIS A 119 -8.37 0.73 -0.55
C HIS A 119 -9.25 0.79 0.70
N VAL A 120 -9.97 1.89 0.91
CA VAL A 120 -10.81 2.09 2.10
C VAL A 120 -11.83 0.96 2.23
N THR A 121 -12.60 0.71 1.17
CA THR A 121 -13.68 -0.29 1.20
C THR A 121 -13.15 -1.72 1.45
N ALA A 122 -12.08 -2.11 0.77
CA ALA A 122 -11.47 -3.43 0.98
C ALA A 122 -10.85 -3.57 2.37
N LEU A 123 -10.11 -2.56 2.83
CA LEU A 123 -9.42 -2.61 4.13
C LEU A 123 -10.38 -2.57 5.32
N LEU A 124 -11.52 -1.90 5.21
CA LEU A 124 -12.56 -1.95 6.24
C LEU A 124 -13.10 -3.38 6.40
N GLY A 125 -13.35 -4.09 5.28
CA GLY A 125 -13.84 -5.47 5.32
C GLY A 125 -12.81 -6.44 5.92
N PHE A 126 -11.56 -6.42 5.44
CA PHE A 126 -10.50 -7.28 6.01
C PHE A 126 -10.17 -6.94 7.46
N GLY A 127 -10.12 -5.66 7.80
CA GLY A 127 -9.85 -5.23 9.16
C GLY A 127 -10.94 -5.65 10.14
N GLU A 128 -12.21 -5.63 9.72
CA GLU A 128 -13.32 -6.16 10.53
C GLU A 128 -13.20 -7.68 10.75
N ALA A 129 -12.85 -8.44 9.70
CA ALA A 129 -12.60 -9.86 9.82
C ALA A 129 -11.41 -10.16 10.76
N MET A 130 -10.31 -9.41 10.63
CA MET A 130 -9.15 -9.52 11.53
C MET A 130 -9.51 -9.12 12.97
N ARG A 131 -10.32 -8.07 13.17
CA ARG A 131 -10.78 -7.61 14.47
C ARG A 131 -11.60 -8.70 15.18
N LYS A 132 -12.51 -9.35 14.46
CA LYS A 132 -13.29 -10.50 14.98
C LYS A 132 -12.40 -11.67 15.37
N ARG A 133 -11.34 -11.94 14.60
CA ARG A 133 -10.34 -12.96 14.93
C ARG A 133 -9.42 -12.55 16.09
N GLY A 134 -9.28 -11.26 16.37
CA GLY A 134 -8.39 -10.72 17.41
C GLY A 134 -6.91 -10.64 16.99
N SER A 135 -6.59 -10.75 15.71
CA SER A 135 -5.21 -10.67 15.20
C SER A 135 -5.16 -10.34 13.70
N GLY A 136 -4.09 -9.66 13.27
CA GLY A 136 -3.83 -9.39 11.87
C GLY A 136 -2.94 -8.17 11.65
N THR A 137 -2.41 -8.05 10.44
CA THR A 137 -1.63 -6.87 10.05
C THR A 137 -2.06 -6.37 8.68
N ILE A 138 -2.25 -5.07 8.57
CA ILE A 138 -2.56 -4.37 7.32
C ILE A 138 -1.37 -3.47 6.97
N VAL A 139 -0.79 -3.64 5.78
CA VAL A 139 0.24 -2.75 5.24
C VAL A 139 -0.39 -1.83 4.19
N VAL A 140 -0.26 -0.53 4.38
CA VAL A 140 -0.81 0.48 3.47
C VAL A 140 0.31 1.24 2.78
N LEU A 141 0.38 1.16 1.45
CA LEU A 141 1.35 1.90 0.65
C LEU A 141 0.86 3.32 0.34
N SER A 142 1.28 4.27 1.16
CA SER A 142 1.12 5.71 0.93
C SER A 142 2.26 6.25 0.04
N SER A 143 2.69 7.47 0.25
CA SER A 143 3.80 8.13 -0.45
C SER A 143 4.29 9.35 0.34
N VAL A 144 5.53 9.79 0.08
CA VAL A 144 5.99 11.12 0.51
C VAL A 144 5.11 12.24 -0.08
N ALA A 145 4.48 12.02 -1.24
CA ALA A 145 3.56 12.97 -1.85
C ALA A 145 2.31 13.25 -0.99
N ALA A 146 1.96 12.34 -0.08
CA ALA A 146 0.86 12.52 0.88
C ALA A 146 1.12 13.67 1.87
N VAL A 147 2.39 14.00 2.13
CA VAL A 147 2.77 14.99 3.14
C VAL A 147 2.42 16.41 2.70
N ARG A 148 2.67 16.70 1.44
CA ARG A 148 2.36 17.98 0.82
C ARG A 148 2.28 17.82 -0.69
N PRO A 149 1.06 17.72 -1.25
CA PRO A 149 0.85 17.65 -2.70
C PRO A 149 1.48 18.84 -3.42
N ARG A 150 2.00 18.60 -4.62
CA ARG A 150 2.65 19.61 -5.47
C ARG A 150 1.78 19.89 -6.69
N LYS A 151 1.96 21.04 -7.33
CA LYS A 151 1.19 21.47 -8.51
C LYS A 151 1.18 20.43 -9.64
N PHE A 152 2.29 19.72 -9.84
CA PHE A 152 2.45 18.72 -10.91
C PHE A 152 2.04 17.29 -10.52
N ASN A 153 1.52 17.09 -9.31
CA ASN A 153 0.94 15.83 -8.86
C ASN A 153 -0.20 16.04 -7.85
N SER A 154 -0.97 17.09 -8.02
CA SER A 154 -1.98 17.48 -7.03
C SER A 154 -3.04 16.41 -6.84
N VAL A 155 -3.53 15.77 -7.91
CA VAL A 155 -4.54 14.69 -7.82
C VAL A 155 -3.94 13.47 -7.15
N TYR A 156 -2.80 12.97 -7.64
CA TYR A 156 -2.12 11.83 -7.02
C TYR A 156 -1.75 12.09 -5.55
N GLY A 157 -1.16 13.25 -5.27
CA GLY A 157 -0.79 13.63 -3.91
C GLY A 157 -2.00 13.71 -2.97
N ALA A 158 -3.14 14.22 -3.46
CA ALA A 158 -4.39 14.24 -2.70
C ALA A 158 -4.91 12.83 -2.38
N THR A 159 -4.89 11.90 -3.36
CA THR A 159 -5.30 10.51 -3.11
C THR A 159 -4.42 9.84 -2.04
N LYS A 160 -3.12 10.06 -2.11
CA LYS A 160 -2.18 9.51 -1.13
C LYS A 160 -2.30 10.19 0.25
N ALA A 161 -2.62 11.49 0.30
CA ALA A 161 -2.90 12.19 1.54
C ALA A 161 -4.19 11.69 2.21
N ALA A 162 -5.23 11.44 1.44
CA ALA A 162 -6.48 10.85 1.92
C ALA A 162 -6.25 9.44 2.47
N LEU A 163 -5.55 8.58 1.72
CA LEU A 163 -5.21 7.22 2.15
C LEU A 163 -4.34 7.21 3.42
N ASP A 164 -3.38 8.14 3.50
CA ASP A 164 -2.50 8.31 4.67
C ASP A 164 -3.30 8.72 5.92
N ALA A 165 -4.22 9.67 5.76
CA ALA A 165 -5.11 10.11 6.85
C ALA A 165 -6.04 8.98 7.30
N PHE A 166 -6.66 8.26 6.35
CA PHE A 166 -7.48 7.10 6.63
C PHE A 166 -6.70 6.04 7.41
N ALA A 167 -5.52 5.65 6.92
CA ALA A 167 -4.72 4.58 7.53
C ALA A 167 -4.32 4.91 8.98
N ARG A 168 -4.05 6.17 9.30
CA ARG A 168 -3.77 6.60 10.68
C ARG A 168 -5.01 6.53 11.57
N GLY A 169 -6.12 7.13 11.14
CA GLY A 169 -7.37 7.07 11.92
C GLY A 169 -7.87 5.62 12.08
N TYR A 170 -7.68 4.79 11.05
CA TYR A 170 -8.05 3.38 11.12
C TYR A 170 -7.14 2.59 12.07
N ALA A 171 -5.84 2.90 12.12
CA ALA A 171 -4.93 2.32 13.10
C ALA A 171 -5.37 2.65 14.54
N ASP A 172 -5.81 3.89 14.78
CA ASP A 172 -6.32 4.31 16.09
C ASP A 172 -7.61 3.55 16.46
N SER A 173 -8.53 3.34 15.50
CA SER A 173 -9.78 2.59 15.73
C SER A 173 -9.56 1.09 15.97
N LEU A 174 -8.45 0.55 15.50
CA LEU A 174 -8.07 -0.85 15.70
C LEU A 174 -7.18 -1.05 16.94
N HIS A 175 -6.86 0.01 17.67
CA HIS A 175 -6.01 -0.09 18.86
C HIS A 175 -6.65 -1.02 19.91
N GLY A 176 -5.85 -1.93 20.47
CA GLY A 176 -6.30 -2.91 21.47
C GLY A 176 -7.06 -4.12 20.91
N THR A 177 -7.34 -4.17 19.59
CA THR A 177 -8.08 -5.28 18.97
C THR A 177 -7.20 -6.46 18.53
N GLY A 178 -5.88 -6.35 18.65
CA GLY A 178 -4.92 -7.31 18.11
C GLY A 178 -4.60 -7.09 16.63
N VAL A 179 -5.23 -6.12 15.96
CA VAL A 179 -4.97 -5.77 14.56
C VAL A 179 -4.02 -4.59 14.48
N ARG A 180 -3.01 -4.71 13.62
CA ARG A 180 -1.98 -3.69 13.42
C ARG A 180 -2.07 -3.08 12.02
N VAL A 181 -1.89 -1.78 11.91
CA VAL A 181 -1.71 -1.08 10.62
C VAL A 181 -0.28 -0.58 10.52
N LEU A 182 0.41 -0.92 9.44
CA LEU A 182 1.73 -0.41 9.07
C LEU A 182 1.61 0.51 7.87
N LEU A 183 1.78 1.80 8.09
CA LEU A 183 1.77 2.81 7.04
C LEU A 183 3.18 2.96 6.44
N VAL A 184 3.31 2.80 5.13
CA VAL A 184 4.57 2.92 4.41
C VAL A 184 4.55 4.17 3.55
N ARG A 185 5.57 5.01 3.68
CA ARG A 185 5.73 6.26 2.93
C ARG A 185 7.00 6.20 2.09
N PRO A 186 6.95 5.58 0.90
CA PRO A 186 8.08 5.61 -0.03
C PRO A 186 8.28 7.02 -0.59
N GLY A 187 9.53 7.31 -0.95
CA GLY A 187 9.86 8.41 -1.84
C GLY A 187 9.55 8.08 -3.30
N PHE A 188 10.33 8.66 -4.21
CA PHE A 188 10.30 8.27 -5.61
C PHE A 188 10.88 6.85 -5.74
N VAL A 189 10.05 5.90 -6.18
CA VAL A 189 10.47 4.50 -6.39
C VAL A 189 10.73 4.30 -7.88
N ILE A 190 11.94 3.92 -8.23
CA ILE A 190 12.33 3.63 -9.63
C ILE A 190 11.69 2.29 -10.00
N GLY A 191 10.75 2.32 -10.96
CA GLY A 191 10.00 1.15 -11.43
C GLY A 191 9.00 1.53 -12.51
N LYS A 192 8.17 0.60 -12.94
CA LYS A 192 7.21 0.77 -14.05
C LYS A 192 6.28 1.98 -13.89
N MET A 193 5.83 2.25 -12.65
CA MET A 193 4.92 3.37 -12.38
C MET A 193 5.57 4.74 -12.64
N THR A 194 6.88 4.83 -12.54
CA THR A 194 7.68 6.06 -12.72
C THR A 194 8.56 6.02 -13.97
N GLU A 195 8.30 5.07 -14.86
CA GLU A 195 9.03 4.94 -16.12
C GLU A 195 8.92 6.22 -16.96
N GLY A 196 10.05 6.68 -17.48
CA GLY A 196 10.14 7.94 -18.22
C GLY A 196 10.22 9.20 -17.37
N MET A 197 10.07 9.10 -16.04
CA MET A 197 10.22 10.23 -15.13
C MET A 197 11.66 10.36 -14.62
N ALA A 198 12.17 11.59 -14.51
CA ALA A 198 13.48 11.82 -13.90
C ALA A 198 13.46 11.45 -12.40
N PRO A 199 14.43 10.67 -11.90
CA PRO A 199 14.50 10.31 -10.50
C PRO A 199 14.58 11.55 -9.60
N ALA A 200 13.75 11.57 -8.57
CA ALA A 200 13.79 12.63 -7.55
C ALA A 200 14.95 12.39 -6.55
N PRO A 201 15.38 13.43 -5.82
CA PRO A 201 16.33 13.25 -4.72
C PRO A 201 15.83 12.19 -3.73
N LEU A 202 16.75 11.34 -3.24
CA LEU A 202 16.44 10.21 -2.37
C LEU A 202 15.51 9.18 -3.04
N ALA A 203 15.63 9.00 -4.36
CA ALA A 203 14.97 7.90 -5.05
C ALA A 203 15.37 6.54 -4.43
N THR A 204 14.46 5.59 -4.49
CA THR A 204 14.63 4.24 -3.93
C THR A 204 14.19 3.19 -4.92
N THR A 205 14.28 1.92 -4.56
CA THR A 205 13.87 0.79 -5.39
C THR A 205 12.77 -0.02 -4.70
N PRO A 206 11.97 -0.81 -5.45
CA PRO A 206 11.00 -1.74 -4.88
C PRO A 206 11.64 -2.67 -3.84
N THR A 207 12.84 -3.20 -4.13
CA THR A 207 13.59 -4.08 -3.22
C THR A 207 13.92 -3.40 -1.89
N ALA A 208 14.38 -2.14 -1.92
CA ALA A 208 14.67 -1.39 -0.70
C ALA A 208 13.41 -1.14 0.13
N VAL A 209 12.26 -0.87 -0.54
CA VAL A 209 10.97 -0.73 0.15
C VAL A 209 10.56 -2.07 0.76
N GLY A 210 10.68 -3.17 0.02
CA GLY A 210 10.37 -4.52 0.50
C GLY A 210 11.15 -4.87 1.76
N ALA A 211 12.47 -4.68 1.73
CA ALA A 211 13.35 -4.95 2.88
C ALA A 211 13.00 -4.09 4.12
N ALA A 212 12.69 -2.81 3.91
CA ALA A 212 12.30 -1.89 4.99
C ALA A 212 10.96 -2.31 5.62
N VAL A 213 9.97 -2.71 4.82
CA VAL A 213 8.67 -3.20 5.29
C VAL A 213 8.83 -4.51 6.04
N ALA A 214 9.57 -5.49 5.50
CA ALA A 214 9.83 -6.76 6.16
C ALA A 214 10.51 -6.57 7.53
N LYS A 215 11.48 -5.65 7.61
CA LYS A 215 12.11 -5.27 8.89
C LYS A 215 11.12 -4.65 9.87
N ALA A 216 10.23 -3.77 9.38
CA ALA A 216 9.24 -3.09 10.23
C ALA A 216 8.15 -4.04 10.73
N LEU A 217 7.79 -5.05 9.95
CA LEU A 217 6.81 -6.08 10.34
C LEU A 217 7.31 -6.93 11.50
N ARG A 218 8.63 -7.15 11.63
CA ARG A 218 9.24 -7.83 12.78
C ARG A 218 9.31 -6.97 14.05
N GLY A 219 9.12 -5.67 13.93
CA GLY A 219 9.14 -4.73 15.05
C GLY A 219 7.77 -4.12 15.33
N SER A 220 7.72 -3.08 16.15
CA SER A 220 6.50 -2.39 16.61
C SER A 220 6.19 -1.08 15.86
N LYS A 221 6.95 -0.73 14.81
CA LYS A 221 6.74 0.52 14.08
C LYS A 221 5.38 0.55 13.40
N SER A 222 4.64 1.65 13.54
CA SER A 222 3.39 1.90 12.81
C SER A 222 3.59 2.67 11.50
N VAL A 223 4.73 3.36 11.34
CA VAL A 223 5.06 4.14 10.14
C VAL A 223 6.49 3.86 9.69
N VAL A 224 6.67 3.68 8.39
CA VAL A 224 7.98 3.47 7.73
C VAL A 224 8.17 4.47 6.61
N TRP A 225 9.30 5.15 6.62
CA TRP A 225 9.75 6.01 5.53
C TRP A 225 10.87 5.32 4.75
N VAL A 226 10.80 5.35 3.43
CA VAL A 226 11.82 4.69 2.60
C VAL A 226 12.26 5.62 1.46
N PRO A 227 13.51 6.05 1.49
CA PRO A 227 14.52 5.85 2.55
C PRO A 227 14.23 6.67 3.82
N ALA A 228 14.80 6.24 4.94
CA ALA A 228 14.54 6.84 6.25
C ALA A 228 14.78 8.36 6.34
N PRO A 229 15.79 8.97 5.66
CA PRO A 229 16.00 10.42 5.68
C PRO A 229 14.82 11.25 5.15
N LEU A 230 13.87 10.65 4.43
CA LEU A 230 12.67 11.34 3.96
C LEU A 230 11.82 11.91 5.11
N VAL A 231 11.92 11.39 6.32
CA VAL A 231 11.20 11.95 7.47
C VAL A 231 11.62 13.40 7.74
N GLY A 232 12.92 13.69 7.69
CA GLY A 232 13.44 15.04 7.84
C GLY A 232 13.00 15.97 6.69
N LEU A 233 13.15 15.51 5.45
CA LEU A 233 12.69 16.24 4.27
C LEU A 233 11.18 16.56 4.35
N ALA A 234 10.36 15.59 4.72
CA ALA A 234 8.92 15.73 4.87
C ALA A 234 8.55 16.76 5.95
N THR A 235 9.30 16.80 7.04
CA THR A 235 9.14 17.80 8.11
C THR A 235 9.44 19.20 7.59
N VAL A 236 10.56 19.37 6.90
CA VAL A 236 10.92 20.65 6.26
C VAL A 236 9.85 21.07 5.25
N MET A 237 9.41 20.14 4.38
CA MET A 237 8.37 20.43 3.39
C MET A 237 7.09 21.01 4.01
N LYS A 238 6.67 20.55 5.18
CA LYS A 238 5.48 21.08 5.88
C LYS A 238 5.64 22.53 6.30
N LEU A 239 6.85 22.95 6.66
CA LEU A 239 7.15 24.26 7.20
C LEU A 239 7.40 25.34 6.13
N ILE A 240 7.67 24.94 4.87
CA ILE A 240 7.94 25.88 3.78
C ILE A 240 6.70 26.78 3.56
N PRO A 241 6.82 28.12 3.57
CA PRO A 241 5.72 29.03 3.28
C PRO A 241 5.13 28.78 1.87
N ARG A 242 3.82 28.98 1.74
CA ARG A 242 3.10 28.72 0.49
C ARG A 242 3.65 29.49 -0.74
N PRO A 243 4.07 30.78 -0.65
CA PRO A 243 4.69 31.47 -1.78
C PRO A 243 5.95 30.77 -2.29
N VAL A 244 6.83 30.34 -1.37
CA VAL A 244 8.08 29.63 -1.71
C VAL A 244 7.76 28.25 -2.30
N TRP A 245 6.80 27.51 -1.72
CA TRP A 245 6.38 26.20 -2.24
C TRP A 245 5.90 26.24 -3.69
N ARG A 246 5.20 27.33 -4.08
CA ARG A 246 4.67 27.51 -5.45
C ARG A 246 5.77 27.69 -6.50
N THR A 247 6.91 28.24 -6.12
CA THR A 247 8.05 28.49 -7.03
C THR A 247 8.97 27.29 -7.17
N MET A 248 8.85 26.29 -6.27
CA MET A 248 9.67 25.10 -6.34
C MET A 248 9.37 24.33 -7.63
N LYS A 249 10.42 24.11 -8.42
CA LYS A 249 10.39 23.20 -9.57
C LYS A 249 10.42 21.77 -9.05
N SER A 250 9.82 20.86 -9.80
CA SER A 250 9.85 19.41 -9.55
C SER A 250 11.25 18.87 -9.53
#